data_e9d8f41425ee62a8c07dc580eff96a0e
#
_entry.id   e9d8f41425ee62a8c07dc580eff96a0e
#
_cell.length_a   1.000
_cell.length_b   1.000
_cell.length_c   1.000
_cell.angle_alpha   90.00
_cell.angle_beta   90.00
_cell.angle_gamma   90.00
#
_symmetry.space_group_name_H-M   'P 1'
#
loop_
_entity.id
_entity.type
_entity.pdbx_description
1 polymer ?
#
loop_
_entity_poly.entity_id
_entity_poly.type
_entity_poly.pdbx_seq_one_letter_code
_entity_poly.pdbx_strand_id
1 'polypeptide(L)'
;MEKTLRSCADQIVEASIRAVLPDEAVRRALKDFHPEGRTVLVAAGKAAWQMAHAAVAVLGHVDGGVVVTKYDHVKGKIPGVTCCEAGHPVPDANSFAATQKALELVQNLQPEDTVLFLLSGGGSALFEKPLIPAEELQDISSQLLASGADIVEMNTIRKRLSGVKGGRFAQACAPAQVFSIVLSDILGDPLDMIASGPAVPDTSTCGQAIAIAEKYHLRLSTAAQELLRQETPKVLTNVTTRITGSVRELCTAAAVACRALGYEPVLLTDRLCCEAREAGSFLGSVVRTHAGGGRKLAYIAGGETVVHLTGKGLGGRNQELALAAAPALAGLKHCCVFSVGSDGTDGPTDAAGGYVDGETEAALRAAGRDVYRTLADNDAYHALQAVGGLIRTGATGTNVNDVAVALVE
;
A
#
# COMPACT_ATOMS: atom_id res chain seq x y z
N MET A 1 26.40 -3.12 -26.15
CA MET A 1 25.55 -4.33 -26.04
C MET A 1 24.09 -3.89 -26.12
N GLU A 2 23.39 -4.44 -27.08
CA GLU A 2 21.92 -4.20 -27.19
C GLU A 2 21.23 -4.77 -25.95
N LYS A 3 20.39 -3.97 -25.29
CA LYS A 3 19.68 -4.41 -24.10
C LYS A 3 18.55 -5.35 -24.53
N THR A 4 18.44 -6.50 -23.90
CA THR A 4 17.30 -7.39 -24.12
C THR A 4 16.03 -6.81 -23.47
N LEU A 5 14.84 -7.12 -23.98
CA LEU A 5 13.57 -6.72 -23.39
C LEU A 5 13.46 -7.14 -21.92
N ARG A 6 13.94 -8.35 -21.60
CA ARG A 6 13.98 -8.81 -20.20
C ARG A 6 14.85 -7.90 -19.33
N SER A 7 16.03 -7.53 -19.80
CA SER A 7 16.91 -6.59 -19.07
C SER A 7 16.27 -5.20 -18.91
N CYS A 8 15.49 -4.73 -19.88
CA CYS A 8 14.71 -3.50 -19.76
C CYS A 8 13.62 -3.63 -18.69
N ALA A 9 12.88 -4.74 -18.71
CA ALA A 9 11.85 -5.02 -17.71
C ALA A 9 12.43 -5.07 -16.29
N ASP A 10 13.54 -5.79 -16.08
CA ASP A 10 14.21 -5.90 -14.79
C ASP A 10 14.67 -4.52 -14.27
N GLN A 11 15.22 -3.64 -15.13
CA GLN A 11 15.60 -2.27 -14.78
C GLN A 11 14.40 -1.39 -14.40
N ILE A 12 13.27 -1.52 -15.12
CA ILE A 12 12.04 -0.78 -14.81
C ILE A 12 11.49 -1.25 -13.46
N VAL A 13 11.43 -2.55 -13.20
CA VAL A 13 10.98 -3.13 -11.94
C VAL A 13 11.82 -2.62 -10.77
N GLU A 14 13.15 -2.73 -10.88
CA GLU A 14 14.08 -2.27 -9.83
C GLU A 14 13.92 -0.78 -9.54
N ALA A 15 13.88 0.06 -10.58
CA ALA A 15 13.74 1.51 -10.42
C ALA A 15 12.40 1.88 -9.80
N SER A 16 11.31 1.20 -10.21
CA SER A 16 9.96 1.47 -9.72
C SER A 16 9.83 1.13 -8.24
N ILE A 17 10.27 -0.06 -7.83
CA ILE A 17 10.22 -0.50 -6.43
C ILE A 17 11.11 0.39 -5.56
N ARG A 18 12.34 0.68 -6.00
CA ARG A 18 13.27 1.53 -5.24
C ARG A 18 12.69 2.91 -4.95
N ALA A 19 11.96 3.52 -5.89
CA ALA A 19 11.37 4.83 -5.71
C ALA A 19 10.28 4.89 -4.61
N VAL A 20 9.67 3.76 -4.29
CA VAL A 20 8.60 3.65 -3.27
C VAL A 20 9.04 2.92 -2.00
N LEU A 21 10.34 2.64 -1.85
CA LEU A 21 10.88 2.14 -0.58
C LEU A 21 10.66 3.17 0.53
N PRO A 22 10.34 2.74 1.76
CA PRO A 22 9.99 3.65 2.85
C PRO A 22 11.05 4.71 3.14
N ASP A 23 12.33 4.35 3.07
CA ASP A 23 13.44 5.26 3.30
C ASP A 23 13.60 6.30 2.18
N GLU A 24 13.48 5.92 0.92
CA GLU A 24 13.52 6.87 -0.20
C GLU A 24 12.31 7.81 -0.20
N ALA A 25 11.14 7.28 0.12
CA ALA A 25 9.92 8.06 0.27
C ALA A 25 10.05 9.13 1.36
N VAL A 26 10.59 8.76 2.53
CA VAL A 26 10.82 9.68 3.65
C VAL A 26 11.91 10.71 3.31
N ARG A 27 13.06 10.29 2.75
CA ARG A 27 14.13 11.23 2.34
C ARG A 27 13.60 12.28 1.35
N ARG A 28 12.80 11.86 0.38
CA ARG A 28 12.19 12.77 -0.61
C ARG A 28 11.22 13.75 0.05
N ALA A 29 10.40 13.28 1.01
CA ALA A 29 9.45 14.13 1.72
C ALA A 29 10.13 15.18 2.61
N LEU A 30 11.26 14.81 3.21
CA LEU A 30 11.98 15.68 4.15
C LEU A 30 12.99 16.61 3.49
N LYS A 31 13.15 16.59 2.15
CA LYS A 31 14.15 17.41 1.45
C LYS A 31 14.05 18.90 1.77
N ASP A 32 12.81 19.42 1.89
CA ASP A 32 12.52 20.82 2.16
C ASP A 32 11.82 20.98 3.52
N PHE A 33 12.09 20.08 4.46
CA PHE A 33 11.51 20.11 5.79
C PHE A 33 12.48 20.76 6.77
N HIS A 34 12.11 21.94 7.28
CA HIS A 34 12.92 22.75 8.19
C HIS A 34 12.06 23.17 9.38
N PRO A 35 11.93 22.32 10.41
CA PRO A 35 11.18 22.66 11.62
C PRO A 35 11.90 23.74 12.42
N GLU A 36 11.15 24.67 13.05
CA GLU A 36 11.70 25.78 13.83
C GLU A 36 11.89 25.41 15.30
N GLY A 37 10.93 24.69 15.89
CA GLY A 37 10.92 24.26 17.29
C GLY A 37 11.38 22.82 17.49
N ARG A 38 10.90 22.21 18.56
CA ARG A 38 11.14 20.80 18.85
C ARG A 38 10.51 19.92 17.78
N THR A 39 11.19 18.86 17.44
CA THR A 39 10.66 17.84 16.52
C THR A 39 10.44 16.55 17.27
N VAL A 40 9.18 16.16 17.43
CA VAL A 40 8.81 14.84 17.96
C VAL A 40 8.33 13.92 16.84
N LEU A 41 8.72 12.64 16.89
CA LEU A 41 8.43 11.67 15.85
C LEU A 41 7.40 10.64 16.36
N VAL A 42 6.32 10.48 15.61
CA VAL A 42 5.37 9.37 15.82
C VAL A 42 5.24 8.59 14.52
N ALA A 43 5.51 7.29 14.56
CA ALA A 43 5.40 6.43 13.39
C ALA A 43 4.51 5.23 13.66
N ALA A 44 3.59 4.92 12.75
CA ALA A 44 2.67 3.81 12.90
C ALA A 44 2.48 3.03 11.58
N GLY A 45 2.48 1.71 11.66
CA GLY A 45 2.27 0.82 10.52
C GLY A 45 3.39 -0.20 10.33
N LYS A 46 3.24 -1.06 9.32
CA LYS A 46 4.20 -2.14 9.04
C LYS A 46 5.61 -1.63 8.68
N ALA A 47 5.71 -0.48 8.00
CA ALA A 47 6.97 0.15 7.62
C ALA A 47 7.43 1.24 8.61
N ALA A 48 6.75 1.42 9.75
CA ALA A 48 6.97 2.52 10.68
C ALA A 48 8.41 2.59 11.19
N TRP A 49 9.02 1.45 11.52
CA TRP A 49 10.40 1.41 11.97
C TRP A 49 11.36 1.93 10.87
N GLN A 50 11.22 1.45 9.66
CA GLN A 50 12.09 1.83 8.53
C GLN A 50 11.91 3.31 8.16
N MET A 51 10.67 3.82 8.15
CA MET A 51 10.39 5.24 7.95
C MET A 51 11.01 6.11 9.04
N ALA A 52 10.86 5.73 10.31
CA ALA A 52 11.44 6.45 11.44
C ALA A 52 12.97 6.44 11.42
N HIS A 53 13.58 5.30 11.12
CA HIS A 53 15.02 5.18 10.97
C HIS A 53 15.55 6.11 9.86
N ALA A 54 14.89 6.15 8.72
CA ALA A 54 15.24 7.05 7.63
C ALA A 54 15.05 8.52 8.00
N ALA A 55 13.96 8.87 8.70
CA ALA A 55 13.70 10.23 9.14
C ALA A 55 14.78 10.74 10.10
N VAL A 56 15.15 9.95 11.12
CA VAL A 56 16.22 10.31 12.06
C VAL A 56 17.57 10.42 11.36
N ALA A 57 17.86 9.55 10.38
CA ALA A 57 19.08 9.65 9.59
C ALA A 57 19.17 10.93 8.75
N VAL A 58 18.04 11.46 8.26
CA VAL A 58 17.96 12.72 7.51
C VAL A 58 18.06 13.93 8.43
N LEU A 59 17.31 13.92 9.54
CA LEU A 59 17.21 15.05 10.47
C LEU A 59 18.42 15.16 11.42
N GLY A 60 19.14 14.05 11.64
CA GLY A 60 20.23 13.94 12.59
C GLY A 60 19.78 13.83 14.06
N HIS A 61 18.67 14.44 14.43
CA HIS A 61 18.11 14.42 15.78
C HIS A 61 16.60 14.58 15.78
N VAL A 62 15.95 14.00 16.78
CA VAL A 62 14.56 14.26 17.19
C VAL A 62 14.50 14.39 18.71
N ASP A 63 13.63 15.26 19.23
CA ASP A 63 13.53 15.56 20.68
C ASP A 63 12.80 14.43 21.45
N GLY A 64 12.22 13.50 20.74
CA GLY A 64 11.58 12.29 21.24
C GLY A 64 10.83 11.58 20.14
N GLY A 65 10.58 10.29 20.32
CA GLY A 65 9.81 9.55 19.32
C GLY A 65 9.22 8.27 19.84
N VAL A 66 8.13 7.85 19.16
CA VAL A 66 7.46 6.57 19.37
C VAL A 66 7.20 5.92 18.00
N VAL A 67 7.64 4.70 17.85
CA VAL A 67 7.33 3.81 16.71
C VAL A 67 6.41 2.72 17.18
N VAL A 68 5.33 2.47 16.44
CA VAL A 68 4.43 1.32 16.64
C VAL A 68 4.39 0.51 15.37
N THR A 69 4.96 -0.69 15.40
CA THR A 69 5.01 -1.58 14.25
C THR A 69 4.57 -2.99 14.60
N LYS A 70 4.40 -3.84 13.60
CA LYS A 70 4.05 -5.25 13.77
C LYS A 70 5.20 -6.00 14.45
N TYR A 71 4.89 -7.08 15.19
CA TYR A 71 5.89 -8.00 15.73
C TYR A 71 6.91 -8.43 14.69
N ASP A 72 8.17 -8.56 15.10
CA ASP A 72 9.33 -8.93 14.29
C ASP A 72 9.71 -7.88 13.20
N HIS A 73 9.21 -6.64 13.31
CA HIS A 73 9.51 -5.56 12.38
C HIS A 73 10.49 -4.50 12.94
N VAL A 74 10.82 -4.52 14.20
CA VAL A 74 11.88 -3.68 14.79
C VAL A 74 13.24 -4.29 14.46
N LYS A 75 14.05 -3.59 13.65
CA LYS A 75 15.36 -4.08 13.21
C LYS A 75 16.53 -3.53 14.04
N GLY A 76 16.26 -2.79 15.10
CA GLY A 76 17.26 -2.23 15.98
C GLY A 76 16.83 -0.95 16.70
N LYS A 77 17.74 -0.34 17.43
CA LYS A 77 17.48 0.91 18.15
C LYS A 77 17.56 2.13 17.20
N ILE A 78 16.67 3.08 17.37
CA ILE A 78 16.72 4.38 16.73
C ILE A 78 17.02 5.42 17.83
N PRO A 79 18.06 6.25 17.70
CA PRO A 79 18.39 7.26 18.72
C PRO A 79 17.22 8.21 19.00
N GLY A 80 16.89 8.40 20.29
CA GLY A 80 15.79 9.26 20.71
C GLY A 80 14.38 8.70 20.51
N VAL A 81 14.24 7.46 20.04
CA VAL A 81 12.93 6.87 19.69
C VAL A 81 12.66 5.57 20.43
N THR A 82 11.50 5.47 21.06
CA THR A 82 11.00 4.23 21.67
C THR A 82 10.30 3.40 20.60
N CYS A 83 10.85 2.23 20.28
CA CYS A 83 10.24 1.29 19.33
C CYS A 83 9.39 0.26 20.07
N CYS A 84 8.12 0.14 19.66
CA CYS A 84 7.13 -0.78 20.20
C CYS A 84 6.64 -1.71 19.09
N GLU A 85 6.47 -2.98 19.43
CA GLU A 85 5.83 -3.98 18.56
C GLU A 85 4.47 -4.38 19.10
N ALA A 86 3.51 -4.61 18.20
CA ALA A 86 2.12 -4.78 18.53
C ALA A 86 1.38 -5.69 17.53
N GLY A 87 0.15 -6.08 17.88
CA GLY A 87 -0.70 -6.97 17.11
C GLY A 87 -1.21 -6.38 15.80
N HIS A 88 -1.16 -7.19 14.74
CA HIS A 88 -1.75 -6.91 13.44
C HIS A 88 -2.17 -8.23 12.77
N PRO A 89 -3.37 -8.36 12.17
CA PRO A 89 -4.36 -7.31 11.85
C PRO A 89 -5.30 -6.91 13.00
N VAL A 90 -5.25 -7.61 14.13
CA VAL A 90 -6.07 -7.30 15.30
C VAL A 90 -5.23 -6.52 16.31
N PRO A 91 -5.69 -5.34 16.79
CA PRO A 91 -4.99 -4.58 17.80
C PRO A 91 -4.96 -5.35 19.14
N ASP A 92 -3.90 -5.17 19.91
CA ASP A 92 -3.71 -5.79 21.22
C ASP A 92 -3.33 -4.75 22.29
N ALA A 93 -3.08 -5.22 23.51
CA ALA A 93 -2.68 -4.37 24.64
C ALA A 93 -1.39 -3.56 24.34
N ASN A 94 -0.48 -4.10 23.53
CA ASN A 94 0.74 -3.39 23.14
C ASN A 94 0.43 -2.26 22.16
N SER A 95 -0.52 -2.44 21.22
CA SER A 95 -1.02 -1.36 20.35
C SER A 95 -1.54 -0.19 21.18
N PHE A 96 -2.36 -0.48 22.20
CA PHE A 96 -2.98 0.54 23.06
C PHE A 96 -1.95 1.26 23.94
N ALA A 97 -1.02 0.51 24.53
CA ALA A 97 0.05 1.08 25.35
C ALA A 97 1.02 1.94 24.53
N ALA A 98 1.38 1.51 23.33
CA ALA A 98 2.26 2.27 22.45
C ALA A 98 1.57 3.55 21.95
N THR A 99 0.29 3.48 21.58
CA THR A 99 -0.50 4.64 21.19
C THR A 99 -0.66 5.63 22.35
N GLN A 100 -0.83 5.15 23.58
CA GLN A 100 -0.86 5.98 24.76
C GLN A 100 0.45 6.75 24.96
N LYS A 101 1.61 6.10 24.79
CA LYS A 101 2.93 6.78 24.81
C LYS A 101 3.04 7.86 23.74
N ALA A 102 2.51 7.61 22.54
CA ALA A 102 2.49 8.60 21.48
C ALA A 102 1.62 9.81 21.83
N LEU A 103 0.45 9.61 22.47
CA LEU A 103 -0.40 10.68 22.97
C LEU A 103 0.27 11.47 24.10
N GLU A 104 1.00 10.82 25.00
CA GLU A 104 1.76 11.49 26.07
C GLU A 104 2.91 12.32 25.50
N LEU A 105 3.61 11.83 24.47
CA LEU A 105 4.70 12.53 23.81
C LEU A 105 4.26 13.85 23.17
N VAL A 106 3.03 13.92 22.66
CA VAL A 106 2.52 15.13 21.99
C VAL A 106 1.79 16.10 22.92
N GLN A 107 1.73 15.81 24.22
CA GLN A 107 1.18 16.73 25.20
C GLN A 107 2.11 17.95 25.42
N ASN A 108 1.52 19.11 25.65
CA ASN A 108 2.25 20.34 26.02
C ASN A 108 3.25 20.83 24.96
N LEU A 109 3.03 20.51 23.70
CA LEU A 109 3.79 21.07 22.58
C LEU A 109 3.40 22.55 22.35
N GLN A 110 4.32 23.32 21.79
CA GLN A 110 4.15 24.73 21.49
C GLN A 110 3.82 24.94 20.00
N PRO A 111 3.31 26.10 19.58
CA PRO A 111 2.97 26.37 18.17
C PRO A 111 4.12 26.21 17.18
N GLU A 112 5.36 26.44 17.61
CA GLU A 112 6.59 26.29 16.84
C GLU A 112 7.07 24.84 16.76
N ASP A 113 6.55 23.95 17.62
CA ASP A 113 6.93 22.54 17.62
C ASP A 113 6.30 21.80 16.45
N THR A 114 6.94 20.74 15.99
CA THR A 114 6.46 19.91 14.90
C THR A 114 6.38 18.44 15.30
N VAL A 115 5.23 17.84 15.04
CA VAL A 115 5.03 16.39 15.10
C VAL A 115 5.26 15.82 13.70
N LEU A 116 6.36 15.11 13.53
CA LEU A 116 6.60 14.32 12.32
C LEU A 116 5.83 12.99 12.44
N PHE A 117 4.72 12.91 11.72
CA PHE A 117 3.83 11.75 11.76
C PHE A 117 4.03 10.86 10.52
N LEU A 118 4.60 9.66 10.72
CA LEU A 118 4.92 8.71 9.66
C LEU A 118 3.91 7.56 9.67
N LEU A 119 3.20 7.38 8.58
CA LEU A 119 2.10 6.44 8.49
C LEU A 119 2.25 5.48 7.32
N SER A 120 2.05 4.19 7.56
CA SER A 120 2.05 3.15 6.54
C SER A 120 0.93 2.15 6.75
N GLY A 121 0.75 1.21 5.81
CA GLY A 121 -0.25 0.15 5.89
C GLY A 121 -0.24 -0.60 7.22
N GLY A 122 -1.42 -1.02 7.67
CA GLY A 122 -1.61 -1.68 8.97
C GLY A 122 -1.82 -0.73 10.16
N GLY A 123 -1.71 0.58 9.97
CA GLY A 123 -1.88 1.58 11.03
C GLY A 123 -3.22 1.53 11.75
N SER A 124 -4.30 1.04 11.12
CA SER A 124 -5.62 0.91 11.78
C SER A 124 -5.63 0.03 13.03
N ALA A 125 -4.80 -1.04 13.04
CA ALA A 125 -4.65 -1.92 14.20
C ALA A 125 -3.51 -1.46 15.12
N LEU A 126 -2.39 -1.05 14.52
CA LEU A 126 -1.17 -0.70 15.25
C LEU A 126 -1.29 0.63 16.02
N PHE A 127 -2.10 1.58 15.52
CA PHE A 127 -2.30 2.89 16.14
C PHE A 127 -3.76 3.05 16.59
N GLU A 128 -4.05 2.49 17.78
CA GLU A 128 -5.40 2.45 18.34
C GLU A 128 -5.41 2.84 19.81
N LYS A 129 -6.34 3.68 20.19
CA LYS A 129 -6.69 4.03 21.58
C LYS A 129 -8.20 3.85 21.76
N PRO A 130 -8.67 2.70 22.24
CA PRO A 130 -10.10 2.47 22.46
C PRO A 130 -10.67 3.45 23.48
N LEU A 131 -11.86 3.98 23.21
CA LEU A 131 -12.67 4.80 24.14
C LEU A 131 -13.72 3.98 24.89
N ILE A 132 -13.82 2.69 24.56
CA ILE A 132 -14.63 1.66 25.20
C ILE A 132 -13.73 0.47 25.56
N PRO A 133 -14.20 -0.51 26.33
CA PRO A 133 -13.42 -1.73 26.57
C PRO A 133 -12.95 -2.39 25.27
N ALA A 134 -11.73 -2.89 25.25
CA ALA A 134 -11.11 -3.46 24.06
C ALA A 134 -11.92 -4.64 23.49
N GLU A 135 -12.46 -5.48 24.36
CA GLU A 135 -13.29 -6.62 24.00
C GLU A 135 -14.57 -6.19 23.29
N GLU A 136 -15.18 -5.08 23.72
CA GLU A 136 -16.36 -4.51 23.08
C GLU A 136 -16.00 -3.94 21.69
N LEU A 137 -14.88 -3.23 21.55
CA LEU A 137 -14.41 -2.74 20.24
C LEU A 137 -14.17 -3.87 19.26
N GLN A 138 -13.62 -4.99 19.74
CA GLN A 138 -13.41 -6.18 18.94
C GLN A 138 -14.72 -6.87 18.56
N ASP A 139 -15.68 -6.98 19.49
CA ASP A 139 -17.01 -7.54 19.22
C ASP A 139 -17.77 -6.69 18.18
N ILE A 140 -17.78 -5.36 18.31
CA ILE A 140 -18.40 -4.45 17.33
C ILE A 140 -17.75 -4.61 15.95
N SER A 141 -16.43 -4.70 15.89
CA SER A 141 -15.72 -4.94 14.63
C SER A 141 -16.10 -6.27 14.00
N SER A 142 -16.25 -7.31 14.80
CA SER A 142 -16.67 -8.65 14.35
C SER A 142 -18.13 -8.65 13.87
N GLN A 143 -19.01 -7.96 14.55
CA GLN A 143 -20.41 -7.79 14.13
C GLN A 143 -20.50 -7.11 12.77
N LEU A 144 -19.75 -6.02 12.54
CA LEU A 144 -19.71 -5.32 11.24
C LEU A 144 -19.21 -6.21 10.13
N LEU A 145 -18.10 -6.93 10.33
CA LEU A 145 -17.56 -7.88 9.36
C LEU A 145 -18.57 -8.99 9.01
N ALA A 146 -19.18 -9.59 10.03
CA ALA A 146 -20.16 -10.66 9.84
C ALA A 146 -21.45 -10.20 9.14
N SER A 147 -21.78 -8.92 9.27
CA SER A 147 -22.95 -8.30 8.63
C SER A 147 -22.70 -7.82 7.21
N GLY A 148 -21.47 -7.95 6.69
CA GLY A 148 -21.10 -7.50 5.34
C GLY A 148 -21.00 -5.98 5.19
N ALA A 149 -20.72 -5.25 6.29
CA ALA A 149 -20.46 -3.82 6.23
C ALA A 149 -19.23 -3.53 5.37
N ASP A 150 -19.31 -2.53 4.53
CA ASP A 150 -18.17 -2.09 3.74
C ASP A 150 -17.12 -1.34 4.60
N ILE A 151 -15.95 -1.09 4.01
CA ILE A 151 -14.85 -0.46 4.73
C ILE A 151 -15.16 0.99 5.17
N VAL A 152 -16.01 1.71 4.43
CA VAL A 152 -16.44 3.07 4.76
C VAL A 152 -17.35 3.04 5.98
N GLU A 153 -18.32 2.14 6.00
CA GLU A 153 -19.23 1.92 7.13
C GLU A 153 -18.47 1.49 8.38
N MET A 154 -17.54 0.54 8.24
CA MET A 154 -16.67 0.10 9.33
C MET A 154 -15.85 1.25 9.92
N ASN A 155 -15.20 2.06 9.07
CA ASN A 155 -14.41 3.19 9.52
C ASN A 155 -15.27 4.30 10.14
N THR A 156 -16.49 4.51 9.67
CA THR A 156 -17.45 5.47 10.25
C THR A 156 -17.73 5.14 11.72
N ILE A 157 -17.88 3.88 12.07
CA ILE A 157 -18.05 3.42 13.45
C ILE A 157 -16.72 3.51 14.23
N ARG A 158 -15.64 2.94 13.67
CA ARG A 158 -14.33 2.87 14.34
C ARG A 158 -13.75 4.23 14.70
N LYS A 159 -13.89 5.23 13.82
CA LYS A 159 -13.42 6.59 14.07
C LYS A 159 -14.03 7.20 15.34
N ARG A 160 -15.27 6.88 15.68
CA ARG A 160 -15.97 7.40 16.87
C ARG A 160 -15.59 6.68 18.15
N LEU A 161 -15.23 5.40 18.05
CA LEU A 161 -14.86 4.56 19.19
C LEU A 161 -13.36 4.63 19.53
N SER A 162 -12.58 5.45 18.80
CA SER A 162 -11.14 5.59 18.94
C SER A 162 -10.72 6.99 19.36
N GLY A 163 -9.76 7.09 20.26
CA GLY A 163 -9.17 8.36 20.73
C GLY A 163 -8.14 8.97 19.78
N VAL A 164 -7.78 8.29 18.67
CA VAL A 164 -6.75 8.76 17.73
C VAL A 164 -7.22 8.85 16.28
N LYS A 165 -8.26 8.11 15.89
CA LYS A 165 -8.79 8.09 14.52
C LYS A 165 -9.64 9.31 14.18
N GLY A 166 -9.95 9.52 12.89
CA GLY A 166 -10.83 10.59 12.43
C GLY A 166 -10.36 11.99 12.83
N GLY A 167 -9.06 12.27 12.72
CA GLY A 167 -8.47 13.57 13.02
C GLY A 167 -8.11 13.81 14.49
N ARG A 168 -8.48 12.92 15.40
CA ARG A 168 -8.28 13.13 16.84
C ARG A 168 -6.82 13.15 17.25
N PHE A 169 -5.94 12.39 16.59
CA PHE A 169 -4.51 12.46 16.88
C PHE A 169 -3.94 13.85 16.53
N ALA A 170 -4.23 14.37 15.34
CA ALA A 170 -3.77 15.70 14.97
C ALA A 170 -4.38 16.81 15.86
N GLN A 171 -5.63 16.64 16.29
CA GLN A 171 -6.23 17.53 17.27
C GLN A 171 -5.50 17.49 18.62
N ALA A 172 -5.07 16.30 19.08
CA ALA A 172 -4.29 16.15 20.30
C ALA A 172 -2.88 16.76 20.20
N CYS A 173 -2.34 16.91 19.00
CA CYS A 173 -1.05 17.56 18.76
C CYS A 173 -1.13 19.11 18.86
N ALA A 174 -2.33 19.69 18.76
CA ALA A 174 -2.48 21.16 18.78
C ALA A 174 -1.95 21.76 20.09
N PRO A 175 -1.24 22.93 20.04
CA PRO A 175 -1.11 23.87 18.91
C PRO A 175 0.03 23.57 17.94
N ALA A 176 0.82 22.50 18.16
CA ALA A 176 1.94 22.14 17.30
C ALA A 176 1.48 21.76 15.88
N GLN A 177 2.40 21.92 14.91
CA GLN A 177 2.18 21.52 13.53
C GLN A 177 2.38 20.00 13.37
N VAL A 178 1.56 19.35 12.56
CA VAL A 178 1.70 17.95 12.18
C VAL A 178 2.15 17.88 10.73
N PHE A 179 3.37 17.38 10.50
CA PHE A 179 3.84 17.03 9.17
C PHE A 179 3.71 15.54 8.97
N SER A 180 2.69 15.15 8.21
CA SER A 180 2.33 13.75 7.98
C SER A 180 2.94 13.23 6.67
N ILE A 181 3.70 12.14 6.74
CA ILE A 181 4.22 11.40 5.58
C ILE A 181 3.52 10.05 5.52
N VAL A 182 2.86 9.79 4.39
CA VAL A 182 2.01 8.61 4.22
C VAL A 182 2.53 7.71 3.10
N LEU A 183 2.71 6.44 3.41
CA LEU A 183 2.84 5.35 2.44
C LEU A 183 1.47 4.66 2.32
N SER A 184 0.83 4.84 1.16
CA SER A 184 -0.53 4.35 0.92
C SER A 184 -0.53 2.98 0.25
N ASP A 185 -1.26 2.05 0.83
CA ASP A 185 -1.57 0.74 0.26
C ASP A 185 -3.02 0.64 -0.25
N ILE A 186 -3.75 1.77 -0.30
CA ILE A 186 -5.15 1.83 -0.73
C ILE A 186 -5.25 2.57 -2.06
N LEU A 187 -5.95 1.99 -3.04
CA LEU A 187 -6.13 2.59 -4.35
C LEU A 187 -6.83 3.96 -4.27
N GLY A 188 -6.21 4.96 -4.92
CA GLY A 188 -6.72 6.33 -4.96
C GLY A 188 -6.37 7.16 -3.73
N ASP A 189 -5.58 6.62 -2.81
CA ASP A 189 -5.00 7.30 -1.66
C ASP A 189 -6.01 8.03 -0.76
N PRO A 190 -7.14 7.39 -0.37
CA PRO A 190 -8.13 8.03 0.49
C PRO A 190 -7.55 8.19 1.91
N LEU A 191 -6.99 9.37 2.20
CA LEU A 191 -6.26 9.65 3.45
C LEU A 191 -7.10 9.36 4.71
N ASP A 192 -8.41 9.52 4.64
CA ASP A 192 -9.33 9.24 5.74
C ASP A 192 -9.56 7.74 5.98
N MET A 193 -9.18 6.89 5.02
CA MET A 193 -9.20 5.42 5.14
C MET A 193 -7.87 4.85 5.64
N ILE A 194 -6.74 5.50 5.30
CA ILE A 194 -5.42 5.06 5.73
C ILE A 194 -5.31 5.21 7.25
N ALA A 195 -5.12 4.11 7.97
CA ALA A 195 -5.18 4.01 9.43
C ALA A 195 -6.43 4.64 10.06
N SER A 196 -7.54 4.76 9.29
CA SER A 196 -8.77 5.46 9.65
C SER A 196 -8.58 6.96 9.96
N GLY A 197 -7.63 7.61 9.28
CA GLY A 197 -7.43 9.05 9.24
C GLY A 197 -7.03 9.74 10.54
N PRO A 198 -5.93 9.36 11.24
CA PRO A 198 -5.55 9.99 12.50
C PRO A 198 -5.23 11.50 12.38
N ALA A 199 -4.74 11.93 11.23
CA ALA A 199 -4.38 13.32 10.92
C ALA A 199 -5.17 13.88 9.74
N VAL A 200 -6.42 13.45 9.58
CA VAL A 200 -7.31 13.88 8.49
C VAL A 200 -8.67 14.26 9.06
N PRO A 201 -9.28 15.38 8.64
CA PRO A 201 -10.64 15.71 9.02
C PRO A 201 -11.62 14.60 8.64
N ASP A 202 -12.51 14.23 9.53
CA ASP A 202 -13.50 13.19 9.27
C ASP A 202 -14.75 13.76 8.60
N THR A 203 -15.04 13.32 7.39
CA THR A 203 -16.24 13.73 6.64
C THR A 203 -17.51 13.02 7.06
N SER A 204 -17.41 11.86 7.75
CA SER A 204 -18.57 11.11 8.21
C SER A 204 -19.28 11.81 9.39
N THR A 205 -20.59 11.67 9.50
CA THR A 205 -21.41 12.33 10.54
C THR A 205 -21.86 11.34 11.61
N CYS A 206 -22.20 11.84 12.80
CA CYS A 206 -22.81 11.02 13.85
C CYS A 206 -24.14 10.41 13.39
N GLY A 207 -24.93 11.12 12.56
CA GLY A 207 -26.14 10.57 11.95
C GLY A 207 -25.88 9.34 11.08
N GLN A 208 -24.82 9.36 10.28
CA GLN A 208 -24.40 8.17 9.50
C GLN A 208 -23.99 7.02 10.40
N ALA A 209 -23.22 7.29 11.46
CA ALA A 209 -22.82 6.25 12.41
C ALA A 209 -24.01 5.58 13.10
N ILE A 210 -24.99 6.37 13.51
CA ILE A 210 -26.23 5.85 14.13
C ILE A 210 -27.00 5.01 13.11
N ALA A 211 -27.18 5.51 11.88
CA ALA A 211 -27.89 4.77 10.82
C ALA A 211 -27.20 3.44 10.48
N ILE A 212 -25.86 3.39 10.47
CA ILE A 212 -25.11 2.14 10.27
C ILE A 212 -25.32 1.17 11.43
N ALA A 213 -25.30 1.66 12.67
CA ALA A 213 -25.53 0.84 13.85
C ALA A 213 -26.95 0.23 13.84
N GLU A 214 -27.96 1.00 13.42
CA GLU A 214 -29.34 0.54 13.25
C GLU A 214 -29.47 -0.46 12.09
N LYS A 215 -28.88 -0.16 10.92
CA LYS A 215 -28.90 -1.02 9.73
C LYS A 215 -28.40 -2.43 10.01
N TYR A 216 -27.33 -2.54 10.79
CA TYR A 216 -26.70 -3.81 11.11
C TYR A 216 -27.10 -4.36 12.49
N HIS A 217 -28.04 -3.72 13.18
CA HIS A 217 -28.51 -4.10 14.51
C HIS A 217 -27.36 -4.36 15.49
N LEU A 218 -26.38 -3.43 15.51
CA LEU A 218 -25.19 -3.59 16.34
C LEU A 218 -25.56 -3.58 17.84
N ARG A 219 -25.01 -4.54 18.56
CA ARG A 219 -25.11 -4.59 20.02
C ARG A 219 -24.05 -3.66 20.60
N LEU A 220 -24.49 -2.56 21.17
CA LEU A 220 -23.64 -1.49 21.68
C LEU A 220 -23.97 -1.22 23.14
N SER A 221 -22.96 -1.03 23.99
CA SER A 221 -23.14 -0.48 25.33
C SER A 221 -23.65 0.96 25.28
N THR A 222 -24.16 1.46 26.39
CA THR A 222 -24.56 2.86 26.51
C THR A 222 -23.40 3.81 26.20
N ALA A 223 -22.19 3.49 26.64
CA ALA A 223 -20.99 4.27 26.37
C ALA A 223 -20.68 4.33 24.86
N ALA A 224 -20.75 3.20 24.17
CA ALA A 224 -20.54 3.16 22.72
C ALA A 224 -21.62 3.99 21.98
N GLN A 225 -22.89 3.87 22.39
CA GLN A 225 -23.98 4.66 21.80
C GLN A 225 -23.79 6.18 21.98
N GLU A 226 -23.33 6.61 23.16
CA GLU A 226 -23.02 8.02 23.42
C GLU A 226 -21.87 8.53 22.56
N LEU A 227 -20.81 7.71 22.36
CA LEU A 227 -19.70 8.06 21.48
C LEU A 227 -20.13 8.18 20.02
N LEU A 228 -21.04 7.34 19.52
CA LEU A 228 -21.57 7.46 18.16
C LEU A 228 -22.34 8.77 17.92
N ARG A 229 -22.87 9.41 18.97
CA ARG A 229 -23.56 10.72 18.90
C ARG A 229 -22.60 11.90 18.92
N GLN A 230 -21.31 11.68 19.17
CA GLN A 230 -20.30 12.74 19.20
C GLN A 230 -19.65 12.89 17.82
N GLU A 231 -19.54 14.14 17.36
CA GLU A 231 -18.84 14.40 16.12
C GLU A 231 -17.31 14.29 16.29
N THR A 232 -16.68 13.79 15.26
CA THR A 232 -15.23 13.77 15.08
C THR A 232 -14.77 15.13 14.55
N PRO A 233 -13.46 15.49 14.66
CA PRO A 233 -12.91 16.72 14.08
C PRO A 233 -13.26 16.90 12.61
N LYS A 234 -13.91 18.01 12.26
CA LYS A 234 -14.31 18.35 10.89
C LYS A 234 -13.33 19.27 10.19
N VAL A 235 -12.50 19.96 10.95
CA VAL A 235 -11.48 20.88 10.45
C VAL A 235 -10.22 20.65 11.27
N LEU A 236 -9.10 20.61 10.58
CA LEU A 236 -7.75 20.59 11.14
C LEU A 236 -6.94 21.68 10.46
N THR A 237 -6.38 22.60 11.23
CA THR A 237 -5.61 23.74 10.71
C THR A 237 -4.11 23.58 10.88
N ASN A 238 -3.70 22.53 11.59
CA ASN A 238 -2.32 22.27 11.98
C ASN A 238 -1.69 21.07 11.24
N VAL A 239 -2.23 20.64 10.10
CA VAL A 239 -1.75 19.45 9.39
C VAL A 239 -1.31 19.77 7.99
N THR A 240 -0.12 19.30 7.63
CA THR A 240 0.38 19.20 6.26
C THR A 240 0.68 17.74 5.94
N THR A 241 0.06 17.18 4.89
CA THR A 241 0.24 15.77 4.52
C THR A 241 0.95 15.65 3.18
N ARG A 242 1.93 14.74 3.11
CA ARG A 242 2.58 14.29 1.87
C ARG A 242 2.41 12.79 1.70
N ILE A 243 1.81 12.39 0.58
CA ILE A 243 1.80 10.99 0.14
C ILE A 243 3.07 10.80 -0.68
N THR A 244 3.94 9.89 -0.26
CA THR A 244 5.27 9.70 -0.84
C THR A 244 5.55 8.28 -1.32
N GLY A 245 4.65 7.37 -1.05
CA GLY A 245 4.62 6.02 -1.60
C GLY A 245 3.17 5.64 -1.84
N SER A 246 2.85 5.37 -3.11
CA SER A 246 1.53 4.92 -3.57
C SER A 246 1.68 4.23 -4.92
N VAL A 247 0.62 3.59 -5.39
CA VAL A 247 0.60 3.01 -6.72
C VAL A 247 0.86 4.07 -7.81
N ARG A 248 0.43 5.31 -7.60
CA ARG A 248 0.71 6.44 -8.51
C ARG A 248 2.20 6.75 -8.59
N GLU A 249 2.89 6.78 -7.45
CA GLU A 249 4.34 6.97 -7.39
C GLU A 249 5.09 5.81 -8.04
N LEU A 250 4.63 4.57 -7.82
CA LEU A 250 5.16 3.37 -8.45
C LEU A 250 5.06 3.47 -9.99
N CYS A 251 3.89 3.83 -10.52
CA CYS A 251 3.68 4.04 -11.96
C CYS A 251 4.50 5.21 -12.52
N THR A 252 4.62 6.30 -11.76
CA THR A 252 5.43 7.46 -12.16
C THR A 252 6.90 7.08 -12.28
N ALA A 253 7.42 6.32 -11.33
CA ALA A 253 8.79 5.81 -11.37
C ALA A 253 9.01 4.84 -12.55
N ALA A 254 8.04 3.95 -12.81
CA ALA A 254 8.06 3.10 -14.01
C ALA A 254 8.13 3.93 -15.30
N ALA A 255 7.34 5.00 -15.40
CA ALA A 255 7.35 5.89 -16.55
C ALA A 255 8.69 6.61 -16.74
N VAL A 256 9.32 7.05 -15.64
CA VAL A 256 10.67 7.66 -15.68
C VAL A 256 11.71 6.65 -16.17
N ALA A 257 11.65 5.42 -15.65
CA ALA A 257 12.57 4.35 -16.07
C ALA A 257 12.37 3.98 -17.55
N CYS A 258 11.12 3.90 -18.03
CA CYS A 258 10.82 3.67 -19.43
C CYS A 258 11.40 4.77 -20.34
N ARG A 259 11.26 6.04 -19.98
CA ARG A 259 11.86 7.16 -20.73
C ARG A 259 13.38 7.06 -20.80
N ALA A 260 14.03 6.71 -19.69
CA ALA A 260 15.49 6.54 -19.65
C ALA A 260 15.99 5.39 -20.57
N LEU A 261 15.11 4.44 -20.88
CA LEU A 261 15.35 3.33 -21.81
C LEU A 261 14.93 3.66 -23.26
N GLY A 262 14.42 4.85 -23.52
CA GLY A 262 14.02 5.33 -24.84
C GLY A 262 12.57 5.00 -25.23
N TYR A 263 11.75 4.54 -24.29
CA TYR A 263 10.31 4.32 -24.52
C TYR A 263 9.52 5.59 -24.23
N GLU A 264 8.45 5.79 -24.98
CA GLU A 264 7.41 6.78 -24.67
C GLU A 264 6.37 6.15 -23.73
N PRO A 265 6.32 6.55 -22.44
CA PRO A 265 5.39 5.94 -21.51
C PRO A 265 4.00 6.54 -21.63
N VAL A 266 3.00 5.68 -21.60
CA VAL A 266 1.57 5.99 -21.55
C VAL A 266 0.99 5.38 -20.28
N LEU A 267 0.60 6.21 -19.33
CA LEU A 267 -0.13 5.76 -18.15
C LEU A 267 -1.58 5.48 -18.53
N LEU A 268 -1.97 4.21 -18.49
CA LEU A 268 -3.35 3.78 -18.75
C LEU A 268 -4.24 4.03 -17.53
N THR A 269 -3.78 3.63 -16.37
CA THR A 269 -4.48 3.80 -15.09
C THR A 269 -3.53 3.60 -13.91
N ASP A 270 -3.84 4.21 -12.77
CA ASP A 270 -3.27 3.93 -11.46
C ASP A 270 -4.32 3.33 -10.49
N ARG A 271 -5.43 2.79 -11.06
CA ARG A 271 -6.58 2.24 -10.31
C ARG A 271 -7.10 0.93 -10.91
N LEU A 272 -6.19 0.10 -11.41
CA LEU A 272 -6.55 -1.20 -11.97
C LEU A 272 -7.08 -2.11 -10.86
N CYS A 273 -8.33 -2.56 -10.96
CA CYS A 273 -8.98 -3.39 -9.93
C CYS A 273 -9.93 -4.44 -10.52
N CYS A 274 -9.57 -5.01 -11.66
CA CYS A 274 -10.33 -6.11 -12.30
C CYS A 274 -9.66 -7.47 -12.05
N GLU A 275 -10.19 -8.54 -12.62
CA GLU A 275 -9.58 -9.86 -12.59
C GLU A 275 -8.22 -9.83 -13.34
N ALA A 276 -7.20 -10.46 -12.76
CA ALA A 276 -5.83 -10.42 -13.26
C ALA A 276 -5.69 -10.93 -14.69
N ARG A 277 -6.38 -12.05 -15.03
CA ARG A 277 -6.35 -12.61 -16.38
C ARG A 277 -6.99 -11.69 -17.42
N GLU A 278 -8.03 -10.95 -17.06
CA GLU A 278 -8.66 -10.00 -17.96
C GLU A 278 -7.77 -8.78 -18.22
N ALA A 279 -7.12 -8.27 -17.18
CA ALA A 279 -6.11 -7.20 -17.31
C ALA A 279 -4.96 -7.63 -18.21
N GLY A 280 -4.45 -8.85 -18.04
CA GLY A 280 -3.38 -9.42 -18.88
C GLY A 280 -3.79 -9.55 -20.34
N SER A 281 -4.96 -10.10 -20.60
CA SER A 281 -5.54 -10.22 -21.95
C SER A 281 -5.71 -8.86 -22.62
N PHE A 282 -6.20 -7.86 -21.88
CA PHE A 282 -6.33 -6.47 -22.36
C PHE A 282 -4.96 -5.87 -22.73
N LEU A 283 -3.96 -5.96 -21.83
CA LEU A 283 -2.62 -5.45 -22.12
C LEU A 283 -1.98 -6.16 -23.32
N GLY A 284 -2.16 -7.47 -23.44
CA GLY A 284 -1.74 -8.23 -24.62
C GLY A 284 -2.39 -7.72 -25.91
N SER A 285 -3.67 -7.37 -25.88
CA SER A 285 -4.38 -6.79 -27.02
C SER A 285 -3.86 -5.40 -27.40
N VAL A 286 -3.52 -4.58 -26.40
CA VAL A 286 -2.87 -3.28 -26.62
C VAL A 286 -1.52 -3.46 -27.31
N VAL A 287 -0.67 -4.40 -26.83
CA VAL A 287 0.60 -4.73 -27.48
C VAL A 287 0.39 -5.11 -28.94
N ARG A 288 -0.54 -6.04 -29.19
CA ARG A 288 -0.81 -6.52 -30.57
C ARG A 288 -1.25 -5.41 -31.53
N THR A 289 -2.00 -4.44 -31.02
CA THR A 289 -2.44 -3.29 -31.82
C THR A 289 -1.30 -2.38 -32.25
N HIS A 290 -0.27 -2.25 -31.42
CA HIS A 290 0.82 -1.31 -31.64
C HIS A 290 2.14 -1.97 -32.11
N ALA A 291 2.22 -3.30 -32.15
CA ALA A 291 3.38 -4.03 -32.62
C ALA A 291 3.71 -3.70 -34.08
N GLY A 292 5.01 -3.45 -34.35
CA GLY A 292 5.49 -3.10 -35.70
C GLY A 292 5.19 -1.65 -36.12
N GLY A 293 4.69 -0.81 -35.21
CA GLY A 293 4.42 0.61 -35.52
C GLY A 293 5.65 1.51 -35.58
N GLY A 294 6.86 0.98 -35.34
CA GLY A 294 8.13 1.73 -35.41
C GLY A 294 8.33 2.73 -34.27
N ARG A 295 7.49 2.69 -33.22
CA ARG A 295 7.60 3.52 -32.01
C ARG A 295 7.91 2.65 -30.82
N LYS A 296 8.80 3.12 -29.96
CA LYS A 296 9.06 2.48 -28.66
C LYS A 296 8.05 2.98 -27.63
N LEU A 297 7.02 2.19 -27.32
CA LEU A 297 5.95 2.56 -26.42
C LEU A 297 6.00 1.69 -25.17
N ALA A 298 5.65 2.29 -24.02
CA ALA A 298 5.47 1.60 -22.75
C ALA A 298 4.10 1.93 -22.15
N TYR A 299 3.19 0.99 -22.15
CA TYR A 299 1.88 1.12 -21.51
C TYR A 299 1.97 0.67 -20.07
N ILE A 300 1.57 1.53 -19.14
CA ILE A 300 1.72 1.34 -17.70
C ILE A 300 0.34 1.32 -17.07
N ALA A 301 0.08 0.29 -16.26
CA ALA A 301 -1.12 0.18 -15.45
C ALA A 301 -0.74 -0.21 -14.01
N GLY A 302 -1.19 0.56 -13.04
CA GLY A 302 -0.99 0.24 -11.62
C GLY A 302 -2.31 0.00 -10.91
N GLY A 303 -2.27 -0.80 -9.86
CA GLY A 303 -3.46 -1.11 -9.09
C GLY A 303 -3.34 -2.37 -8.27
N GLU A 304 -4.48 -2.97 -7.97
CA GLU A 304 -4.58 -4.23 -7.24
C GLU A 304 -5.62 -5.13 -7.93
N THR A 305 -5.16 -6.04 -8.80
CA THR A 305 -6.04 -7.01 -9.45
C THR A 305 -6.42 -8.14 -8.49
N VAL A 306 -7.44 -8.89 -8.85
CA VAL A 306 -7.91 -10.05 -8.06
C VAL A 306 -7.78 -11.34 -8.87
N VAL A 307 -7.72 -12.47 -8.17
CA VAL A 307 -7.73 -13.80 -8.77
C VAL A 307 -8.95 -14.56 -8.24
N HIS A 308 -9.77 -15.07 -9.15
CA HIS A 308 -10.78 -16.07 -8.79
C HIS A 308 -10.14 -17.46 -8.75
N LEU A 309 -10.08 -18.03 -7.55
CA LEU A 309 -9.53 -19.37 -7.36
C LEU A 309 -10.54 -20.42 -7.81
N THR A 310 -10.26 -21.07 -8.95
CA THR A 310 -11.05 -22.13 -9.54
C THR A 310 -10.33 -23.48 -9.54
N GLY A 311 -9.00 -23.43 -9.45
CA GLY A 311 -8.11 -24.59 -9.49
C GLY A 311 -7.37 -24.84 -8.16
N LYS A 312 -6.33 -25.66 -8.25
CA LYS A 312 -5.47 -26.04 -7.11
C LYS A 312 -4.00 -25.67 -7.33
N GLY A 313 -3.71 -24.98 -8.43
CA GLY A 313 -2.37 -24.56 -8.80
C GLY A 313 -1.77 -23.52 -7.87
N LEU A 314 -0.56 -23.13 -8.16
CA LEU A 314 0.19 -22.14 -7.41
C LEU A 314 0.43 -20.88 -8.28
N GLY A 315 0.23 -19.70 -7.70
CA GLY A 315 0.44 -18.43 -8.39
C GLY A 315 -0.06 -17.25 -7.59
N GLY A 316 0.00 -16.09 -8.21
CA GLY A 316 -0.53 -14.85 -7.71
C GLY A 316 -1.07 -13.99 -8.85
N ARG A 317 -1.65 -12.84 -8.50
CA ARG A 317 -2.32 -11.94 -9.44
C ARG A 317 -1.39 -11.37 -10.50
N ASN A 318 -0.16 -11.05 -10.15
CA ASN A 318 0.83 -10.50 -11.08
C ASN A 318 1.36 -11.56 -12.06
N GLN A 319 1.55 -12.78 -11.58
CA GLN A 319 1.91 -13.93 -12.41
C GLN A 319 0.79 -14.29 -13.37
N GLU A 320 -0.47 -14.32 -12.88
CA GLU A 320 -1.64 -14.63 -13.69
C GLU A 320 -1.89 -13.56 -14.77
N LEU A 321 -1.73 -12.26 -14.41
CA LEU A 321 -1.81 -11.15 -15.35
C LEU A 321 -0.78 -11.30 -16.48
N ALA A 322 0.48 -11.52 -16.13
CA ALA A 322 1.54 -11.67 -17.12
C ALA A 322 1.27 -12.89 -18.03
N LEU A 323 0.96 -14.06 -17.46
CA LEU A 323 0.69 -15.28 -18.23
C LEU A 323 -0.48 -15.12 -19.20
N ALA A 324 -1.53 -14.42 -18.78
CA ALA A 324 -2.73 -14.19 -19.61
C ALA A 324 -2.46 -13.30 -20.85
N ALA A 325 -1.39 -12.51 -20.83
CA ALA A 325 -0.97 -11.74 -22.00
C ALA A 325 -0.27 -12.59 -23.07
N ALA A 326 0.35 -13.74 -22.70
CA ALA A 326 1.19 -14.53 -23.58
C ALA A 326 0.55 -14.93 -24.92
N PRO A 327 -0.75 -15.37 -24.98
CA PRO A 327 -1.37 -15.73 -26.25
C PRO A 327 -1.47 -14.56 -27.25
N ALA A 328 -1.69 -13.35 -26.74
CA ALA A 328 -1.78 -12.18 -27.61
C ALA A 328 -0.41 -11.75 -28.16
N LEU A 329 0.67 -12.06 -27.46
CA LEU A 329 2.04 -11.75 -27.86
C LEU A 329 2.64 -12.80 -28.78
N ALA A 330 2.05 -14.00 -28.88
CA ALA A 330 2.60 -15.13 -29.59
C ALA A 330 3.10 -14.78 -31.00
N GLY A 331 4.37 -15.04 -31.26
CA GLY A 331 5.04 -14.79 -32.54
C GLY A 331 5.36 -13.32 -32.83
N LEU A 332 4.97 -12.37 -31.98
CA LEU A 332 5.38 -10.97 -32.10
C LEU A 332 6.84 -10.81 -31.67
N LYS A 333 7.53 -9.87 -32.31
CA LYS A 333 8.92 -9.51 -31.95
C LYS A 333 8.94 -8.19 -31.20
N HIS A 334 9.99 -7.99 -30.42
CA HIS A 334 10.26 -6.72 -29.74
C HIS A 334 9.10 -6.21 -28.86
N CYS A 335 8.43 -7.13 -28.16
CA CYS A 335 7.39 -6.79 -27.20
C CYS A 335 7.39 -7.74 -26.01
N CYS A 336 6.96 -7.22 -24.86
CA CYS A 336 6.75 -8.00 -23.65
C CYS A 336 5.67 -7.38 -22.77
N VAL A 337 5.13 -8.20 -21.86
CA VAL A 337 4.26 -7.76 -20.74
C VAL A 337 4.83 -8.33 -19.45
N PHE A 338 4.93 -7.52 -18.43
CA PHE A 338 5.29 -7.95 -17.09
C PHE A 338 4.45 -7.25 -16.04
N SER A 339 4.29 -7.89 -14.89
CA SER A 339 3.58 -7.35 -13.73
C SER A 339 4.25 -7.80 -12.46
N VAL A 340 4.35 -6.89 -11.48
CA VAL A 340 4.98 -7.15 -10.18
C VAL A 340 4.26 -6.47 -9.03
N GLY A 341 4.22 -7.15 -7.89
CA GLY A 341 3.88 -6.57 -6.59
C GLY A 341 5.05 -5.82 -5.99
N SER A 342 4.80 -4.61 -5.49
CA SER A 342 5.85 -3.76 -4.90
C SER A 342 6.45 -4.35 -3.62
N ASP A 343 5.74 -5.25 -2.92
CA ASP A 343 6.21 -5.91 -1.71
C ASP A 343 7.20 -7.06 -1.97
N GLY A 344 7.35 -7.45 -3.24
CA GLY A 344 8.27 -8.51 -3.65
C GLY A 344 7.70 -9.92 -3.52
N THR A 345 6.39 -10.04 -3.25
CA THR A 345 5.67 -11.31 -3.16
C THR A 345 4.42 -11.28 -4.02
N ASP A 346 3.98 -12.44 -4.51
CA ASP A 346 2.77 -12.56 -5.31
C ASP A 346 2.07 -13.88 -5.02
N GLY A 347 0.97 -13.80 -4.25
CA GLY A 347 0.33 -14.97 -3.68
C GLY A 347 1.24 -15.73 -2.70
N PRO A 348 1.05 -17.04 -2.51
CA PRO A 348 1.86 -17.87 -1.62
C PRO A 348 3.17 -18.34 -2.31
N THR A 349 3.85 -17.47 -3.07
CA THR A 349 5.05 -17.81 -3.85
C THR A 349 6.27 -16.96 -3.46
N ASP A 350 7.46 -17.35 -3.93
CA ASP A 350 8.72 -16.61 -3.79
C ASP A 350 8.97 -15.58 -4.91
N ALA A 351 8.01 -15.43 -5.82
CA ALA A 351 8.08 -14.50 -6.93
C ALA A 351 7.32 -13.20 -6.61
N ALA A 352 7.81 -12.08 -7.11
CA ALA A 352 7.11 -10.79 -7.09
C ALA A 352 6.10 -10.66 -8.23
N GLY A 353 6.24 -11.47 -9.29
CA GLY A 353 5.36 -11.42 -10.45
C GLY A 353 5.87 -12.21 -11.64
N GLY A 354 5.43 -11.81 -12.83
CA GLY A 354 5.70 -12.52 -14.06
C GLY A 354 6.10 -11.63 -15.24
N TYR A 355 6.78 -12.24 -16.21
CA TYR A 355 7.22 -11.68 -17.48
C TYR A 355 6.88 -12.63 -18.61
N VAL A 356 6.34 -12.13 -19.70
CA VAL A 356 6.07 -12.85 -20.94
C VAL A 356 6.44 -12.02 -22.16
N ASP A 357 6.77 -12.67 -23.26
CA ASP A 357 7.10 -12.09 -24.56
C ASP A 357 6.54 -12.92 -25.69
N GLY A 358 6.91 -12.61 -26.93
CA GLY A 358 6.41 -13.31 -28.12
C GLY A 358 6.84 -14.77 -28.26
N GLU A 359 7.83 -15.24 -27.51
CA GLU A 359 8.32 -16.62 -27.53
C GLU A 359 7.70 -17.47 -26.41
N THR A 360 7.11 -16.83 -25.40
CA THR A 360 6.63 -17.49 -24.17
C THR A 360 5.59 -18.57 -24.44
N GLU A 361 4.58 -18.32 -25.29
CA GLU A 361 3.53 -19.34 -25.57
C GLU A 361 4.13 -20.58 -26.24
N ALA A 362 5.03 -20.40 -27.21
CA ALA A 362 5.70 -21.50 -27.89
C ALA A 362 6.56 -22.33 -26.93
N ALA A 363 7.29 -21.67 -26.03
CA ALA A 363 8.08 -22.32 -25.01
C ALA A 363 7.22 -23.10 -24.00
N LEU A 364 6.08 -22.56 -23.57
CA LEU A 364 5.11 -23.27 -22.72
C LEU A 364 4.55 -24.50 -23.39
N ARG A 365 4.16 -24.39 -24.66
CA ARG A 365 3.67 -25.52 -25.45
C ARG A 365 4.73 -26.61 -25.60
N ALA A 366 5.99 -26.23 -25.84
CA ALA A 366 7.12 -27.17 -25.90
C ALA A 366 7.35 -27.87 -24.55
N ALA A 367 7.07 -27.19 -23.43
CA ALA A 367 7.10 -27.75 -22.09
C ALA A 367 5.82 -28.56 -21.73
N GLY A 368 4.92 -28.79 -22.68
CA GLY A 368 3.68 -29.55 -22.47
C GLY A 368 2.61 -28.80 -21.69
N ARG A 369 2.69 -27.46 -21.63
CA ARG A 369 1.75 -26.60 -20.89
C ARG A 369 0.89 -25.79 -21.86
N ASP A 370 -0.40 -25.78 -21.60
CA ASP A 370 -1.39 -24.94 -22.30
C ASP A 370 -1.74 -23.75 -21.40
N VAL A 371 -1.65 -22.53 -21.93
CA VAL A 371 -1.86 -21.29 -21.16
C VAL A 371 -3.26 -21.25 -20.55
N TYR A 372 -4.28 -21.58 -21.32
CA TYR A 372 -5.69 -21.48 -20.85
C TYR A 372 -6.00 -22.50 -19.75
N ARG A 373 -5.51 -23.74 -19.90
CA ARG A 373 -5.64 -24.76 -18.85
C ARG A 373 -4.88 -24.38 -17.59
N THR A 374 -3.69 -23.81 -17.73
CA THR A 374 -2.87 -23.33 -16.62
C THR A 374 -3.57 -22.20 -15.86
N LEU A 375 -4.16 -21.24 -16.58
CA LEU A 375 -4.96 -20.16 -15.98
C LEU A 375 -6.22 -20.69 -15.29
N ALA A 376 -6.90 -21.69 -15.88
CA ALA A 376 -8.08 -22.31 -15.27
C ALA A 376 -7.75 -23.06 -13.97
N ASP A 377 -6.52 -23.58 -13.84
CA ASP A 377 -6.03 -24.24 -12.62
C ASP A 377 -5.34 -23.27 -11.64
N ASN A 378 -5.24 -21.96 -11.96
CA ASN A 378 -4.51 -20.95 -11.21
C ASN A 378 -3.02 -21.31 -10.97
N ASP A 379 -2.35 -21.99 -11.96
CA ASP A 379 -0.98 -22.52 -11.85
C ASP A 379 0.07 -21.65 -12.59
N ALA A 380 -0.09 -20.35 -12.54
CA ALA A 380 0.78 -19.41 -13.25
C ALA A 380 2.24 -19.51 -12.79
N TYR A 381 2.51 -19.82 -11.53
CA TYR A 381 3.85 -19.96 -10.98
C TYR A 381 4.67 -21.04 -11.71
N HIS A 382 4.17 -22.28 -11.77
CA HIS A 382 4.89 -23.37 -12.40
C HIS A 382 5.02 -23.20 -13.92
N ALA A 383 4.04 -22.56 -14.56
CA ALA A 383 4.13 -22.25 -15.97
C ALA A 383 5.26 -21.25 -16.26
N LEU A 384 5.26 -20.11 -15.57
CA LEU A 384 6.28 -19.10 -15.74
C LEU A 384 7.67 -19.58 -15.29
N GLN A 385 7.74 -20.41 -14.25
CA GLN A 385 8.98 -21.06 -13.82
C GLN A 385 9.61 -21.92 -14.93
N ALA A 386 8.79 -22.70 -15.63
CA ALA A 386 9.24 -23.61 -16.69
C ALA A 386 9.90 -22.87 -17.87
N VAL A 387 9.53 -21.61 -18.10
CA VAL A 387 10.04 -20.79 -19.23
C VAL A 387 10.90 -19.61 -18.78
N GLY A 388 11.31 -19.55 -17.50
CA GLY A 388 12.13 -18.46 -16.98
C GLY A 388 11.40 -17.11 -16.86
N GLY A 389 10.06 -17.14 -16.86
CA GLY A 389 9.20 -15.95 -16.82
C GLY A 389 8.93 -15.38 -15.44
N LEU A 390 9.41 -16.01 -14.36
CA LEU A 390 9.23 -15.45 -13.02
C LEU A 390 10.12 -14.22 -12.78
N ILE A 391 9.59 -13.23 -12.06
CA ILE A 391 10.34 -12.08 -11.54
C ILE A 391 10.47 -12.27 -10.03
N ARG A 392 11.71 -12.29 -9.55
CA ARG A 392 12.02 -12.42 -8.11
C ARG A 392 12.84 -11.23 -7.65
N THR A 393 12.33 -10.53 -6.65
CA THR A 393 13.01 -9.37 -6.03
C THR A 393 13.43 -9.66 -4.59
N GLY A 394 12.85 -10.71 -3.99
CA GLY A 394 12.83 -10.88 -2.54
C GLY A 394 11.91 -9.85 -1.87
N ALA A 395 11.72 -9.98 -0.56
CA ALA A 395 10.91 -9.05 0.21
C ALA A 395 11.52 -7.64 0.19
N THR A 396 10.77 -6.64 -0.25
CA THR A 396 11.24 -5.27 -0.47
C THR A 396 11.13 -4.37 0.74
N GLY A 397 10.20 -4.68 1.65
CA GLY A 397 9.89 -3.86 2.83
C GLY A 397 8.93 -2.70 2.57
N THR A 398 8.39 -2.58 1.35
CA THR A 398 7.27 -1.68 1.02
C THR A 398 6.04 -2.48 0.61
N ASN A 399 4.88 -1.85 0.57
CA ASN A 399 3.68 -2.35 -0.11
C ASN A 399 2.84 -1.14 -0.52
N VAL A 400 2.82 -0.88 -1.82
CA VAL A 400 2.04 0.18 -2.46
C VAL A 400 1.33 -0.36 -3.70
N ASN A 401 0.82 -1.59 -3.61
CA ASN A 401 0.16 -2.33 -4.69
C ASN A 401 1.11 -2.73 -5.85
N ASP A 402 0.57 -2.91 -7.04
CA ASP A 402 1.23 -3.53 -8.18
C ASP A 402 1.44 -2.57 -9.35
N VAL A 403 2.38 -2.91 -10.22
CA VAL A 403 2.54 -2.26 -11.53
C VAL A 403 2.69 -3.30 -12.63
N ALA A 404 1.90 -3.12 -13.69
CA ALA A 404 2.00 -3.86 -14.94
C ALA A 404 2.52 -2.94 -16.04
N VAL A 405 3.43 -3.44 -16.87
CA VAL A 405 3.99 -2.69 -18.00
C VAL A 405 3.98 -3.57 -19.24
N ALA A 406 3.55 -2.99 -20.36
CA ALA A 406 3.64 -3.57 -21.68
C ALA A 406 4.60 -2.74 -22.55
N LEU A 407 5.69 -3.34 -22.99
CA LEU A 407 6.68 -2.72 -23.88
C LEU A 407 6.43 -3.16 -25.31
N VAL A 408 6.52 -2.20 -26.24
CA VAL A 408 6.40 -2.42 -27.70
C VAL A 408 7.49 -1.60 -28.39
N GLU A 409 8.20 -2.25 -29.37
CA GLU A 409 9.20 -1.59 -30.23
C GLU A 409 8.83 -1.67 -31.72
#